data_00defa83d4fe35ce626ad0379422bf09
#
_entry.id   00defa83d4fe35ce626ad0379422bf09
#
_cell.length_a   1.000
_cell.length_b   1.000
_cell.length_c   1.000
_cell.angle_alpha   90.00
_cell.angle_beta   90.00
_cell.angle_gamma   90.00
#
_symmetry.space_group_name_H-M   'P 1'
#
loop_
_entity.id
_entity.type
_entity.pdbx_description
1 polymer ?
#
loop_
_entity_poly.entity_id
_entity_poly.type
_entity_poly.pdbx_seq_one_letter_code
_entity_poly.pdbx_strand_id
1 'polypeptide(L)'
;NTCSSTALLDECGVCGGDGSSCGGIDYCLDLHSGANLVSFYGLPDDASIANVMSSIEGIATGVIGEGVAANYNGSNWAGSLTIMSPISGYWVKVNDACSLCITDANPTDPSIQFELHSGANLVSFPVDGSVDISSGLPDDIEGSVSGIIGEGVAANNMGDAWQGSLTAFNGGKGYWMITTGSISFAYDVSSMSRIKFEDEVGLTAPDNKEVYQSIQQAFYFIEDVSLDGI
;
A
#
# COMPACT_ATOMS: atom_id res chain seq x y z
N ASN A 1 18.51 -15.19 -16.62
CA ASN A 1 17.87 -15.37 -17.93
C ASN A 1 18.31 -14.23 -18.84
N THR A 2 18.87 -14.54 -19.97
CA THR A 2 19.22 -13.55 -21.01
C THR A 2 18.25 -13.72 -22.17
N CYS A 3 17.65 -12.61 -22.61
CA CYS A 3 16.80 -12.62 -23.80
C CYS A 3 17.64 -12.99 -25.03
N SER A 4 17.12 -13.84 -25.91
CA SER A 4 17.77 -14.24 -27.16
C SER A 4 17.70 -13.16 -28.26
N SER A 5 17.25 -11.96 -27.93
CA SER A 5 17.08 -10.80 -28.83
C SER A 5 17.54 -9.52 -28.11
N THR A 6 17.49 -8.38 -28.82
CA THR A 6 17.77 -7.05 -28.26
C THR A 6 16.66 -6.56 -27.28
N ALA A 7 15.65 -7.38 -27.00
CA ALA A 7 14.61 -7.08 -26.05
C ALA A 7 15.18 -7.09 -24.63
N LEU A 8 14.84 -6.09 -23.81
CA LEU A 8 15.17 -6.05 -22.40
C LEU A 8 14.18 -6.94 -21.63
N LEU A 9 14.64 -7.46 -20.49
CA LEU A 9 13.75 -8.09 -19.52
C LEU A 9 12.89 -7.01 -18.87
N ASP A 10 11.59 -7.25 -18.77
CA ASP A 10 10.74 -6.45 -17.89
C ASP A 10 10.98 -6.82 -16.40
N GLU A 11 10.30 -6.14 -15.50
CA GLU A 11 10.42 -6.35 -14.05
C GLU A 11 10.07 -7.79 -13.61
N CYS A 12 9.34 -8.53 -14.44
CA CYS A 12 8.94 -9.93 -14.20
C CYS A 12 9.88 -10.94 -14.84
N GLY A 13 10.94 -10.48 -15.52
CA GLY A 13 11.87 -11.34 -16.22
C GLY A 13 11.35 -11.85 -17.57
N VAL A 14 10.35 -11.20 -18.16
CA VAL A 14 9.82 -11.51 -19.50
C VAL A 14 10.58 -10.68 -20.54
N CYS A 15 11.11 -11.36 -21.53
CA CYS A 15 11.86 -10.70 -22.62
C CYS A 15 10.93 -9.85 -23.50
N GLY A 16 11.14 -8.52 -23.49
CA GLY A 16 10.30 -7.58 -24.26
C GLY A 16 8.89 -7.41 -23.69
N GLY A 17 8.68 -7.84 -22.47
CA GLY A 17 7.44 -7.58 -21.73
C GLY A 17 7.30 -6.10 -21.38
N ASP A 18 6.08 -5.70 -21.09
CA ASP A 18 5.70 -4.34 -20.68
C ASP A 18 5.37 -4.28 -19.16
N GLY A 19 5.75 -5.32 -18.40
CA GLY A 19 5.41 -5.46 -17.00
C GLY A 19 4.00 -6.01 -16.72
N SER A 20 3.13 -6.11 -17.73
CA SER A 20 1.75 -6.58 -17.57
C SER A 20 1.63 -8.07 -17.21
N SER A 21 2.72 -8.82 -17.39
CA SER A 21 2.81 -10.24 -17.01
C SER A 21 3.38 -10.48 -15.61
N CYS A 22 3.74 -9.43 -14.89
CA CYS A 22 4.01 -9.50 -13.46
C CYS A 22 2.68 -9.79 -12.77
N GLY A 23 2.43 -11.03 -12.39
CA GLY A 23 1.18 -11.39 -11.74
C GLY A 23 0.78 -10.34 -10.71
N GLY A 24 -0.47 -9.89 -10.74
CA GLY A 24 -0.99 -8.92 -9.79
C GLY A 24 -0.77 -9.40 -8.34
N ILE A 25 -0.77 -8.48 -7.43
CA ILE A 25 -0.72 -8.79 -5.99
C ILE A 25 -2.13 -9.04 -5.47
N ASP A 26 -2.25 -10.00 -4.56
CA ASP A 26 -3.47 -10.24 -3.79
C ASP A 26 -3.25 -9.75 -2.36
N TYR A 27 -4.18 -8.96 -1.84
CA TYR A 27 -4.12 -8.49 -0.47
C TYR A 27 -5.51 -8.21 0.10
N CYS A 28 -5.61 -8.17 1.43
CA CYS A 28 -6.86 -7.87 2.12
C CYS A 28 -6.65 -6.75 3.15
N LEU A 29 -7.67 -5.91 3.31
CA LEU A 29 -7.76 -4.88 4.32
C LEU A 29 -8.82 -5.30 5.34
N ASP A 30 -8.43 -5.43 6.60
CA ASP A 30 -9.38 -5.74 7.67
C ASP A 30 -10.15 -4.48 8.07
N LEU A 31 -11.48 -4.59 7.99
CA LEU A 31 -12.42 -3.52 8.28
C LEU A 31 -13.21 -3.87 9.54
N HIS A 32 -13.34 -2.90 10.46
CA HIS A 32 -14.27 -3.00 11.58
C HIS A 32 -15.67 -2.52 11.16
N SER A 33 -16.70 -2.90 11.89
CA SER A 33 -18.05 -2.38 11.69
C SER A 33 -18.06 -0.85 11.82
N GLY A 34 -18.70 -0.17 10.88
CA GLY A 34 -18.75 1.29 10.78
C GLY A 34 -17.93 1.84 9.63
N ALA A 35 -17.30 2.99 9.83
CA ALA A 35 -16.54 3.71 8.81
C ALA A 35 -15.03 3.48 9.02
N ASN A 36 -14.35 3.04 7.99
CA ASN A 36 -12.91 2.74 7.96
C ASN A 36 -12.21 3.65 6.96
N LEU A 37 -11.14 4.29 7.36
CA LEU A 37 -10.34 5.16 6.49
C LEU A 37 -9.23 4.35 5.83
N VAL A 38 -9.43 3.98 4.58
CA VAL A 38 -8.54 3.09 3.83
C VAL A 38 -7.98 3.75 2.57
N SER A 39 -6.96 3.13 2.02
CA SER A 39 -6.43 3.40 0.68
C SER A 39 -5.96 2.10 0.03
N PHE A 40 -5.57 2.19 -1.24
CA PHE A 40 -5.17 1.03 -2.03
C PHE A 40 -3.76 1.25 -2.56
N TYR A 41 -2.84 0.35 -2.21
CA TYR A 41 -1.47 0.36 -2.74
C TYR A 41 -1.31 -0.48 -4.03
N GLY A 42 -2.42 -0.96 -4.55
CA GLY A 42 -2.58 -1.60 -5.84
C GLY A 42 -4.06 -1.73 -6.16
N LEU A 43 -4.42 -1.57 -7.42
CA LEU A 43 -5.80 -1.73 -7.91
C LEU A 43 -5.81 -2.63 -9.14
N PRO A 44 -6.87 -3.42 -9.34
CA PRO A 44 -7.02 -4.22 -10.55
C PRO A 44 -7.23 -3.30 -11.77
N ASP A 45 -7.08 -3.84 -12.99
CA ASP A 45 -7.32 -3.10 -14.24
C ASP A 45 -8.72 -2.50 -14.29
N ASP A 46 -9.72 -3.25 -13.82
CA ASP A 46 -11.06 -2.71 -13.57
C ASP A 46 -11.13 -2.13 -12.14
N ALA A 47 -10.74 -0.89 -12.00
CA ALA A 47 -10.83 -0.14 -10.75
C ALA A 47 -12.22 0.44 -10.47
N SER A 48 -13.28 -0.06 -11.13
CA SER A 48 -14.66 0.34 -10.80
C SER A 48 -14.98 0.01 -9.34
N ILE A 49 -15.77 0.88 -8.68
CA ILE A 49 -16.18 0.65 -7.29
C ILE A 49 -16.88 -0.70 -7.11
N ALA A 50 -17.62 -1.15 -8.11
CA ALA A 50 -18.33 -2.43 -8.08
C ALA A 50 -17.34 -3.61 -8.04
N ASN A 51 -16.27 -3.56 -8.83
CA ASN A 51 -15.24 -4.59 -8.84
C ASN A 51 -14.40 -4.55 -7.57
N VAL A 52 -13.89 -3.38 -7.18
CA VAL A 52 -13.04 -3.22 -5.99
C VAL A 52 -13.75 -3.62 -4.70
N MET A 53 -15.05 -3.35 -4.57
CA MET A 53 -15.85 -3.70 -3.39
C MET A 53 -16.51 -5.09 -3.48
N SER A 54 -16.26 -5.88 -4.53
CA SER A 54 -16.96 -7.13 -4.80
C SER A 54 -16.80 -8.16 -3.68
N SER A 55 -15.63 -8.24 -3.02
CA SER A 55 -15.38 -9.21 -1.94
C SER A 55 -16.20 -8.95 -0.67
N ILE A 56 -16.75 -7.73 -0.52
CA ILE A 56 -17.58 -7.34 0.63
C ILE A 56 -18.97 -6.88 0.18
N GLU A 57 -19.43 -7.35 -0.98
CA GLU A 57 -20.77 -7.06 -1.47
C GLU A 57 -21.83 -7.52 -0.46
N GLY A 58 -22.83 -6.67 -0.20
CA GLY A 58 -23.87 -6.93 0.81
C GLY A 58 -23.46 -6.56 2.25
N ILE A 59 -22.17 -6.34 2.54
CA ILE A 59 -21.67 -5.85 3.82
C ILE A 59 -21.36 -4.35 3.73
N ALA A 60 -20.75 -3.93 2.63
CA ALA A 60 -20.48 -2.53 2.35
C ALA A 60 -21.77 -1.75 2.06
N THR A 61 -21.89 -0.56 2.65
CA THR A 61 -23.05 0.31 2.50
C THR A 61 -22.74 1.62 1.78
N GLY A 62 -21.47 2.04 1.76
CA GLY A 62 -21.10 3.29 1.12
C GLY A 62 -19.59 3.49 1.11
N VAL A 63 -19.13 4.27 0.14
CA VAL A 63 -17.75 4.74 0.02
C VAL A 63 -17.75 6.24 -0.22
N ILE A 64 -16.91 6.96 0.51
CA ILE A 64 -16.79 8.42 0.44
C ILE A 64 -15.32 8.75 0.18
N GLY A 65 -15.04 9.39 -0.93
CA GLY A 65 -13.77 10.02 -1.25
C GLY A 65 -13.86 11.54 -1.09
N GLU A 66 -12.80 12.24 -1.46
CA GLU A 66 -12.82 13.70 -1.48
C GLU A 66 -13.74 14.22 -2.59
N GLY A 67 -14.80 14.91 -2.20
CA GLY A 67 -15.76 15.49 -3.14
C GLY A 67 -16.64 14.48 -3.91
N VAL A 68 -16.49 13.19 -3.67
CA VAL A 68 -17.23 12.12 -4.36
C VAL A 68 -17.72 11.07 -3.39
N ALA A 69 -18.81 10.40 -3.72
CA ALA A 69 -19.33 9.31 -2.90
C ALA A 69 -20.17 8.33 -3.74
N ALA A 70 -20.29 7.12 -3.23
CA ALA A 70 -21.24 6.12 -3.71
C ALA A 70 -21.88 5.37 -2.55
N ASN A 71 -23.14 4.97 -2.72
CA ASN A 71 -23.89 4.15 -1.78
C ASN A 71 -24.33 2.86 -2.48
N TYR A 72 -24.26 1.76 -1.74
CA TYR A 72 -24.77 0.47 -2.20
C TYR A 72 -26.25 0.35 -1.84
N ASN A 73 -27.11 0.11 -2.82
CA ASN A 73 -28.57 0.03 -2.62
C ASN A 73 -29.09 -1.41 -2.47
N GLY A 74 -28.18 -2.38 -2.29
CA GLY A 74 -28.50 -3.81 -2.21
C GLY A 74 -28.40 -4.54 -3.55
N SER A 75 -28.12 -3.82 -4.64
CA SER A 75 -27.96 -4.41 -5.98
C SER A 75 -26.87 -3.71 -6.80
N ASN A 76 -26.73 -2.40 -6.63
CA ASN A 76 -25.81 -1.58 -7.40
C ASN A 76 -25.21 -0.45 -6.55
N TRP A 77 -24.04 0.00 -6.95
CA TRP A 77 -23.45 1.24 -6.46
C TRP A 77 -24.06 2.43 -7.21
N ALA A 78 -24.46 3.45 -6.46
CA ALA A 78 -25.05 4.69 -6.99
C ALA A 78 -24.38 5.91 -6.36
N GLY A 79 -23.92 6.84 -7.18
CA GLY A 79 -23.25 8.05 -6.73
C GLY A 79 -22.31 8.63 -7.78
N SER A 80 -21.52 9.63 -7.36
CA SER A 80 -20.51 10.27 -8.19
C SER A 80 -19.17 9.50 -8.22
N LEU A 81 -18.90 8.66 -7.21
CA LEU A 81 -17.72 7.78 -7.19
C LEU A 81 -18.01 6.52 -8.00
N THR A 82 -17.39 6.40 -9.15
CA THR A 82 -17.54 5.24 -10.05
C THR A 82 -16.27 4.45 -10.23
N ILE A 83 -15.11 5.11 -10.14
CA ILE A 83 -13.77 4.53 -10.32
C ILE A 83 -12.94 4.88 -9.09
N MET A 84 -12.23 3.90 -8.55
CA MET A 84 -11.29 4.09 -7.44
C MET A 84 -9.93 4.54 -7.99
N SER A 85 -9.21 5.34 -7.21
CA SER A 85 -7.90 5.87 -7.58
C SER A 85 -6.83 5.41 -6.60
N PRO A 86 -5.63 5.03 -7.07
CA PRO A 86 -4.55 4.59 -6.20
C PRO A 86 -3.91 5.73 -5.38
N ILE A 87 -4.17 7.00 -5.75
CA ILE A 87 -3.64 8.17 -5.02
C ILE A 87 -4.63 8.76 -4.00
N SER A 88 -5.83 8.22 -3.90
CA SER A 88 -6.90 8.74 -3.04
C SER A 88 -7.14 7.85 -1.83
N GLY A 89 -7.48 8.48 -0.71
CA GLY A 89 -8.04 7.80 0.45
C GLY A 89 -9.58 7.71 0.36
N TYR A 90 -10.16 6.80 1.12
CA TYR A 90 -11.60 6.54 1.12
C TYR A 90 -12.11 6.15 2.50
N TRP A 91 -13.26 6.68 2.86
CA TRP A 91 -14.07 6.15 3.96
C TRP A 91 -14.96 5.02 3.43
N VAL A 92 -14.67 3.79 3.79
CA VAL A 92 -15.49 2.62 3.47
C VAL A 92 -16.37 2.30 4.66
N LYS A 93 -17.70 2.31 4.46
CA LYS A 93 -18.69 1.97 5.49
C LYS A 93 -19.16 0.55 5.32
N VAL A 94 -19.06 -0.23 6.39
CA VAL A 94 -19.53 -1.61 6.46
C VAL A 94 -20.46 -1.84 7.66
N ASN A 95 -21.43 -2.73 7.52
CA ASN A 95 -22.35 -3.06 8.61
C ASN A 95 -21.70 -3.95 9.68
N ASP A 96 -20.87 -4.87 9.23
CA ASP A 96 -20.18 -5.85 10.07
C ASP A 96 -18.69 -5.86 9.75
N ALA A 97 -17.86 -6.32 10.71
CA ALA A 97 -16.43 -6.53 10.49
C ALA A 97 -16.20 -7.55 9.37
N CYS A 98 -15.29 -7.24 8.46
CA CYS A 98 -14.99 -8.07 7.30
C CYS A 98 -13.60 -7.76 6.75
N SER A 99 -13.13 -8.58 5.82
CA SER A 99 -11.88 -8.35 5.09
C SER A 99 -12.21 -7.96 3.64
N LEU A 100 -11.85 -6.75 3.24
CA LEU A 100 -11.91 -6.29 1.85
C LEU A 100 -10.69 -6.82 1.10
N CYS A 101 -10.89 -7.82 0.26
CA CYS A 101 -9.82 -8.45 -0.50
C CYS A 101 -9.80 -7.95 -1.95
N ILE A 102 -8.63 -7.54 -2.39
CA ILE A 102 -8.33 -7.12 -3.75
C ILE A 102 -7.47 -8.22 -4.37
N THR A 103 -7.84 -8.66 -5.56
CA THR A 103 -7.12 -9.70 -6.29
C THR A 103 -6.61 -9.15 -7.62
N ASP A 104 -5.50 -9.71 -8.07
CA ASP A 104 -4.87 -9.34 -9.35
C ASP A 104 -4.65 -7.83 -9.47
N ALA A 105 -4.22 -7.20 -8.38
CA ALA A 105 -4.00 -5.77 -8.31
C ALA A 105 -2.62 -5.40 -8.87
N ASN A 106 -2.58 -4.42 -9.74
CA ASN A 106 -1.33 -3.79 -10.18
C ASN A 106 -0.79 -2.91 -9.04
N PRO A 107 0.42 -3.17 -8.54
CA PRO A 107 1.03 -2.31 -7.53
C PRO A 107 1.13 -0.87 -8.00
N THR A 108 0.85 0.07 -7.11
CA THR A 108 1.03 1.48 -7.41
C THR A 108 2.53 1.81 -7.52
N ASP A 109 2.93 2.57 -8.53
CA ASP A 109 4.30 3.06 -8.65
C ASP A 109 4.64 3.94 -7.42
N PRO A 110 5.69 3.60 -6.64
CA PRO A 110 6.08 4.40 -5.49
C PRO A 110 6.46 5.85 -5.83
N SER A 111 6.85 6.12 -7.07
CA SER A 111 7.21 7.46 -7.55
C SER A 111 6.02 8.29 -8.06
N ILE A 112 4.80 7.76 -7.91
CA ILE A 112 3.59 8.46 -8.35
C ILE A 112 3.46 9.83 -7.67
N GLN A 113 3.12 10.84 -8.47
CA GLN A 113 2.99 12.20 -7.98
C GLN A 113 1.60 12.45 -7.38
N PHE A 114 1.59 13.06 -6.21
CA PHE A 114 0.40 13.56 -5.53
C PHE A 114 0.31 15.06 -5.74
N GLU A 115 -0.78 15.51 -6.37
CA GLU A 115 -1.08 16.92 -6.59
C GLU A 115 -2.10 17.36 -5.56
N LEU A 116 -1.67 18.14 -4.56
CA LEU A 116 -2.53 18.58 -3.46
C LEU A 116 -2.88 20.05 -3.60
N HIS A 117 -4.13 20.38 -3.32
CA HIS A 117 -4.59 21.76 -3.21
C HIS A 117 -4.41 22.31 -1.78
N SER A 118 -4.49 23.60 -1.59
CA SER A 118 -4.51 24.21 -0.25
C SER A 118 -5.71 23.71 0.55
N GLY A 119 -5.50 23.31 1.80
CA GLY A 119 -6.51 22.77 2.69
C GLY A 119 -6.40 21.26 2.89
N ALA A 120 -7.52 20.59 3.09
CA ALA A 120 -7.58 19.18 3.40
C ALA A 120 -7.68 18.34 2.11
N ASN A 121 -6.78 17.39 1.95
CA ASN A 121 -6.72 16.46 0.82
C ASN A 121 -6.78 15.03 1.35
N LEU A 122 -7.63 14.20 0.78
CA LEU A 122 -7.80 12.80 1.18
C LEU A 122 -6.95 11.89 0.30
N VAL A 123 -5.80 11.47 0.83
CA VAL A 123 -4.75 10.79 0.07
C VAL A 123 -4.53 9.35 0.52
N SER A 124 -3.93 8.56 -0.36
CA SER A 124 -3.42 7.23 -0.07
C SER A 124 -1.98 7.27 0.46
N PHE A 125 -1.51 6.09 0.90
CA PHE A 125 -0.09 5.76 0.93
C PHE A 125 0.15 4.65 -0.12
N PRO A 126 1.06 4.84 -1.11
CA PRO A 126 1.03 4.08 -2.37
C PRO A 126 1.71 2.71 -2.31
N VAL A 127 2.31 2.33 -1.18
CA VAL A 127 3.07 1.07 -1.06
C VAL A 127 2.61 0.24 0.13
N ASP A 128 2.85 -1.06 0.06
CA ASP A 128 2.73 -1.95 1.22
C ASP A 128 3.85 -1.67 2.24
N GLY A 129 3.53 -1.78 3.52
CA GLY A 129 4.48 -1.52 4.61
C GLY A 129 4.28 -0.18 5.30
N SER A 130 5.34 0.35 5.92
CA SER A 130 5.26 1.55 6.77
C SER A 130 6.50 2.42 6.62
N VAL A 131 6.31 3.74 6.69
CA VAL A 131 7.38 4.73 6.76
C VAL A 131 7.03 5.82 7.78
N ASP A 132 7.99 6.25 8.59
CA ASP A 132 7.78 7.36 9.52
C ASP A 132 7.40 8.64 8.77
N ILE A 133 6.51 9.47 9.33
CA ILE A 133 6.02 10.69 8.66
C ILE A 133 7.18 11.57 8.21
N SER A 134 8.15 11.81 9.10
CA SER A 134 9.32 12.66 8.81
C SER A 134 10.25 12.09 7.73
N SER A 135 10.23 10.77 7.53
CA SER A 135 11.03 10.13 6.47
C SER A 135 10.24 9.96 5.17
N GLY A 136 8.91 9.85 5.27
CA GLY A 136 8.03 9.61 4.13
C GLY A 136 7.64 10.88 3.38
N LEU A 137 7.73 12.06 4.03
CA LEU A 137 7.52 13.34 3.37
C LEU A 137 8.87 13.93 2.93
N PRO A 138 9.00 14.37 1.67
CA PRO A 138 10.18 15.11 1.23
C PRO A 138 10.37 16.41 2.02
N ASP A 139 11.61 16.73 2.40
CA ASP A 139 11.98 17.90 3.23
C ASP A 139 11.48 19.22 2.65
N ASP A 140 11.46 19.33 1.32
CA ASP A 140 11.09 20.56 0.60
C ASP A 140 9.60 20.88 0.67
N ILE A 141 8.73 19.85 0.91
CA ILE A 141 7.29 20.06 1.03
C ILE A 141 6.79 19.95 2.47
N GLU A 142 7.57 19.36 3.38
CA GLU A 142 7.16 19.08 4.76
C GLU A 142 6.66 20.35 5.47
N GLY A 143 7.33 21.48 5.29
CA GLY A 143 6.92 22.79 5.84
C GLY A 143 5.59 23.32 5.30
N SER A 144 5.07 22.76 4.20
CA SER A 144 3.77 23.11 3.63
C SER A 144 2.63 22.22 4.13
N VAL A 145 2.95 21.16 4.89
CA VAL A 145 1.97 20.25 5.49
C VAL A 145 1.83 20.59 6.98
N SER A 146 0.69 21.11 7.38
CA SER A 146 0.43 21.53 8.76
C SER A 146 -0.07 20.40 9.67
N GLY A 147 -0.66 19.36 9.09
CA GLY A 147 -1.18 18.22 9.85
C GLY A 147 -1.61 17.05 8.99
N ILE A 148 -1.62 15.88 9.60
CA ILE A 148 -2.05 14.62 8.97
C ILE A 148 -3.01 13.93 9.93
N ILE A 149 -4.15 13.47 9.41
CA ILE A 149 -5.19 12.82 10.20
C ILE A 149 -5.49 11.45 9.56
N GLY A 150 -5.26 10.40 10.33
CA GLY A 150 -5.70 9.04 10.01
C GLY A 150 -6.95 8.68 10.81
N GLU A 151 -7.37 7.44 10.72
CA GLU A 151 -8.48 6.92 11.50
C GLU A 151 -8.10 6.82 12.99
N GLY A 152 -8.72 7.67 13.82
CA GLY A 152 -8.48 7.69 15.27
C GLY A 152 -7.11 8.22 15.71
N VAL A 153 -6.28 8.69 14.79
CA VAL A 153 -4.91 9.18 15.04
C VAL A 153 -4.64 10.45 14.25
N ALA A 154 -3.74 11.30 14.76
CA ALA A 154 -3.34 12.51 14.07
C ALA A 154 -1.90 12.91 14.42
N ALA A 155 -1.30 13.70 13.53
CA ALA A 155 -0.03 14.37 13.76
C ALA A 155 -0.13 15.84 13.31
N ASN A 156 0.48 16.73 14.08
CA ASN A 156 0.62 18.15 13.73
C ASN A 156 2.11 18.46 13.50
N ASN A 157 2.38 19.22 12.46
CA ASN A 157 3.71 19.74 12.20
C ASN A 157 3.95 20.98 13.09
N MET A 158 4.92 20.90 13.99
CA MET A 158 5.29 21.99 14.89
C MET A 158 6.48 22.80 14.36
N GLY A 159 6.89 22.55 13.13
CA GLY A 159 8.03 23.17 12.47
C GLY A 159 9.32 22.38 12.63
N ASP A 160 9.65 21.98 13.84
CA ASP A 160 10.87 21.20 14.12
C ASP A 160 10.61 19.69 14.28
N ALA A 161 9.36 19.30 14.47
CA ALA A 161 8.99 17.90 14.68
C ALA A 161 7.48 17.68 14.49
N TRP A 162 7.12 16.47 14.15
CA TRP A 162 5.75 15.98 14.16
C TRP A 162 5.33 15.58 15.57
N GLN A 163 4.16 16.05 16.01
CA GLN A 163 3.60 15.74 17.33
C GLN A 163 2.20 15.15 17.19
N GLY A 164 1.94 14.04 17.85
CA GLY A 164 0.63 13.38 17.84
C GLY A 164 0.72 11.88 18.03
N SER A 165 -0.41 11.21 17.83
CA SER A 165 -0.52 9.75 17.91
C SER A 165 -0.22 9.06 16.58
N LEU A 166 -0.28 9.78 15.47
CA LEU A 166 0.13 9.28 14.15
C LEU A 166 1.64 9.51 13.99
N THR A 167 2.39 8.44 13.84
CA THR A 167 3.87 8.49 13.71
C THR A 167 4.36 8.04 12.34
N ALA A 168 3.56 7.24 11.61
CA ALA A 168 3.96 6.65 10.35
C ALA A 168 2.78 6.55 9.37
N PHE A 169 3.10 6.60 8.09
CA PHE A 169 2.21 6.15 7.01
C PHE A 169 2.26 4.63 6.90
N ASN A 170 1.12 4.02 6.61
CA ASN A 170 0.99 2.57 6.47
C ASN A 170 0.20 2.22 5.21
N GLY A 171 0.62 1.17 4.51
CA GLY A 171 -0.12 0.62 3.39
C GLY A 171 -1.55 0.26 3.75
N GLY A 172 -2.48 0.51 2.85
CA GLY A 172 -3.90 0.26 3.06
C GLY A 172 -4.64 1.29 3.92
N LYS A 173 -3.96 2.28 4.50
CA LYS A 173 -4.57 3.37 5.28
C LYS A 173 -4.69 4.64 4.47
N GLY A 174 -5.83 5.33 4.61
CA GLY A 174 -6.06 6.66 4.05
C GLY A 174 -5.71 7.75 5.05
N TYR A 175 -5.40 8.94 4.52
CA TYR A 175 -4.98 10.08 5.34
C TYR A 175 -5.59 11.38 4.82
N TRP A 176 -6.09 12.22 5.73
CA TRP A 176 -6.31 13.62 5.44
C TRP A 176 -5.02 14.38 5.66
N MET A 177 -4.44 14.92 4.59
CA MET A 177 -3.26 15.77 4.62
C MET A 177 -3.68 17.23 4.50
N ILE A 178 -3.32 18.05 5.50
CA ILE A 178 -3.71 19.46 5.56
C ILE A 178 -2.55 20.30 5.08
N THR A 179 -2.71 20.96 3.94
CA THR A 179 -1.66 21.77 3.32
C THR A 179 -1.95 23.27 3.39
N THR A 180 -0.91 24.08 3.48
CA THR A 180 -1.01 25.55 3.52
C THR A 180 -1.06 26.17 2.13
N GLY A 181 -0.68 25.44 1.10
CA GLY A 181 -0.68 25.82 -0.32
C GLY A 181 -0.78 24.61 -1.21
N SER A 182 -0.82 24.82 -2.52
CA SER A 182 -0.75 23.70 -3.48
C SER A 182 0.68 23.14 -3.50
N ILE A 183 0.81 21.83 -3.43
CA ILE A 183 2.09 21.11 -3.47
C ILE A 183 1.98 19.91 -4.41
N SER A 184 3.14 19.51 -4.96
CA SER A 184 3.28 18.27 -5.72
C SER A 184 4.45 17.48 -5.14
N PHE A 185 4.26 16.20 -4.84
CA PHE A 185 5.30 15.35 -4.28
C PHE A 185 5.07 13.86 -4.57
N ALA A 186 6.11 13.05 -4.44
CA ALA A 186 6.01 11.62 -4.23
C ALA A 186 6.51 11.30 -2.82
N TYR A 187 5.96 10.27 -2.18
CA TYR A 187 6.47 9.81 -0.89
C TYR A 187 7.91 9.32 -1.01
N ASP A 188 8.75 9.64 -0.02
CA ASP A 188 10.05 9.01 0.10
C ASP A 188 9.91 7.67 0.82
N VAL A 189 9.99 6.60 0.05
CA VAL A 189 9.92 5.22 0.56
C VAL A 189 11.30 4.55 0.62
N SER A 190 12.38 5.29 0.42
CA SER A 190 13.75 4.76 0.40
C SER A 190 14.19 4.20 1.76
N SER A 191 13.66 4.74 2.85
CA SER A 191 13.90 4.27 4.23
C SER A 191 13.06 3.06 4.62
N MET A 192 12.06 2.69 3.82
CA MET A 192 11.33 1.44 4.03
C MET A 192 12.30 0.30 3.87
N SER A 193 12.53 -0.45 4.94
CA SER A 193 13.31 -1.68 4.88
C SER A 193 12.63 -2.64 3.91
N ARG A 194 13.06 -2.64 2.65
CA ARG A 194 13.07 -3.89 1.91
C ARG A 194 13.92 -4.80 2.78
N ILE A 195 13.39 -5.93 3.23
CA ILE A 195 14.24 -7.02 3.66
C ILE A 195 15.02 -7.39 2.40
N LYS A 196 16.13 -6.70 2.16
CA LYS A 196 17.17 -7.22 1.31
C LYS A 196 17.64 -8.45 2.07
N PHE A 197 17.32 -9.63 1.56
CA PHE A 197 18.18 -10.76 1.77
C PHE A 197 19.49 -10.35 1.10
N GLU A 198 20.35 -9.67 1.86
CA GLU A 198 21.74 -9.54 1.45
C GLU A 198 22.25 -10.96 1.39
N ASP A 199 22.64 -11.37 0.20
CA ASP A 199 23.47 -12.53 -0.07
C ASP A 199 24.87 -12.32 0.57
N GLU A 200 24.93 -12.15 1.89
CA GLU A 200 26.15 -12.14 2.66
C GLU A 200 26.00 -12.92 3.97
N VAL A 201 25.74 -14.17 3.84
CA VAL A 201 26.37 -15.12 4.75
C VAL A 201 27.12 -16.08 3.86
N GLY A 202 28.41 -15.89 3.78
CA GLY A 202 29.35 -16.87 3.22
C GLY A 202 29.32 -18.17 4.04
N LEU A 203 28.20 -18.84 4.03
CA LEU A 203 28.10 -20.24 4.39
C LEU A 203 28.52 -21.00 3.16
N THR A 204 29.81 -21.36 3.11
CA THR A 204 30.25 -22.43 2.25
C THR A 204 29.42 -23.65 2.62
N ALA A 205 28.41 -23.94 1.82
CA ALA A 205 27.64 -25.17 1.94
C ALA A 205 28.61 -26.34 1.77
N PRO A 206 28.59 -27.34 2.66
CA PRO A 206 29.31 -28.56 2.40
C PRO A 206 28.78 -29.19 1.12
N ASP A 207 29.69 -29.61 0.27
CA ASP A 207 29.45 -30.24 -1.04
C ASP A 207 28.24 -31.18 -1.04
N ASN A 208 27.38 -31.03 -2.05
CA ASN A 208 26.32 -31.94 -2.46
C ASN A 208 24.96 -31.90 -1.72
N LYS A 209 24.40 -30.72 -1.45
CA LYS A 209 22.93 -30.61 -1.31
C LYS A 209 22.41 -29.50 -2.17
N GLU A 210 21.65 -29.85 -3.20
CA GLU A 210 20.83 -28.88 -3.94
C GLU A 210 19.78 -28.28 -2.98
N VAL A 211 19.91 -26.99 -2.69
CA VAL A 211 18.91 -26.25 -1.91
C VAL A 211 17.90 -25.71 -2.89
N TYR A 212 16.69 -26.28 -2.91
CA TYR A 212 15.59 -25.74 -3.66
C TYR A 212 14.96 -24.58 -2.88
N GLN A 213 15.09 -23.37 -3.37
CA GLN A 213 14.33 -22.24 -2.85
C GLN A 213 12.85 -22.40 -3.25
N SER A 214 11.98 -22.53 -2.24
CA SER A 214 10.53 -22.46 -2.43
C SER A 214 10.10 -20.99 -2.33
N ILE A 215 9.20 -20.57 -3.23
CA ILE A 215 8.53 -19.28 -3.16
C ILE A 215 7.52 -19.20 -2.00
N GLN A 216 7.32 -20.29 -1.26
CA GLN A 216 6.53 -20.31 -0.04
C GLN A 216 7.45 -20.18 1.17
N GLN A 217 7.24 -19.16 1.99
CA GLN A 217 7.94 -19.00 3.26
C GLN A 217 7.46 -20.08 4.24
N ALA A 218 8.37 -20.94 4.68
CA ALA A 218 8.15 -21.85 5.80
C ALA A 218 8.90 -21.30 7.02
N PHE A 219 8.19 -21.02 8.11
CA PHE A 219 8.81 -20.68 9.38
C PHE A 219 9.08 -21.98 10.14
N TYR A 220 10.35 -22.25 10.40
CA TYR A 220 10.77 -23.35 11.27
C TYR A 220 11.09 -22.79 12.65
N PHE A 221 10.36 -23.21 13.67
CA PHE A 221 10.73 -22.96 15.06
C PHE A 221 11.60 -24.16 15.50
N ILE A 222 12.86 -23.88 15.81
CA ILE A 222 13.78 -24.87 16.38
C ILE A 222 13.72 -24.67 17.88
N GLU A 223 13.07 -25.60 18.60
CA GLU A 223 12.93 -25.53 20.06
C GLU A 223 14.19 -25.99 20.82
N ASP A 224 15.04 -26.84 20.19
CA ASP A 224 16.29 -27.30 20.77
C ASP A 224 17.34 -27.63 19.71
N VAL A 225 18.55 -27.13 19.89
CA VAL A 225 19.73 -27.55 19.13
C VAL A 225 20.72 -28.14 20.11
N SER A 226 20.82 -29.47 20.16
CA SER A 226 21.91 -30.12 20.86
C SER A 226 23.06 -30.36 19.89
N LEU A 227 24.20 -29.74 20.14
CA LEU A 227 25.45 -30.05 19.47
C LEU A 227 26.09 -31.19 20.26
N ASP A 228 26.03 -32.42 19.73
CA ASP A 228 26.82 -33.52 20.26
C ASP A 228 28.30 -33.21 20.04
N GLY A 229 29.03 -33.24 21.14
CA GLY A 229 30.32 -32.67 21.31
C GLY A 229 31.42 -33.26 20.43
N ILE A 230 32.44 -32.45 20.25
CA ILE A 230 33.83 -32.84 20.10
C ILE A 230 34.51 -32.56 21.45
#